data_1d8b761b73f15e9c176e9c2a1e6c4e74
#
_entry.id   1d8b761b73f15e9c176e9c2a1e6c4e74
#
_cell.length_a   1.000
_cell.length_b   1.000
_cell.length_c   1.000
_cell.angle_alpha   90.00
_cell.angle_beta   90.00
_cell.angle_gamma   90.00
#
_symmetry.space_group_name_H-M   'P 1'
#
loop_
_entity.id
_entity.type
_entity.pdbx_description
1 polymer ?
#
loop_
_entity_poly.entity_id
_entity_poly.type
_entity_poly.pdbx_seq_one_letter_code
_entity_poly.pdbx_strand_id
1 'polypeptide(L)'
;LEKITLAIDAMGGDHGLSVIIPASMRALKKHPRLELMLFGNEPLLKQALNVYPSHLVSRCHIQHAPEIVEMDELPSVALRNKKQSSMRLAINAVKDGRAQAIVSAGNTGALMATARFVLKTLPGIDRPAIIAELPRMHGKTRVIDLGANLDSCAEHLFQFSVMGYALIQAVDHIARPKVGVLNIGVEEMKGNDQVKRTAHMLNDCKLMNYVGYVEGDHFYMGDCDLIVCDGFVGNVALKASEGLAKMIIRQLKNVFYQNWYTKMVGLLAKPILNQLKKRLDPTRYNGATLIGLNGIVIKSHGSASILGFENAIQQALLQVQNNVVDLVREKINDFINQGLIL
;
A
#
# COMPACT_ATOMS: atom_id res chain seq x y z
N LEU A 1 -18.31 15.78 -13.42
CA LEU A 1 -17.32 15.03 -12.65
C LEU A 1 -16.68 13.99 -13.57
N GLU A 2 -15.37 14.01 -13.73
CA GLU A 2 -14.58 13.20 -14.66
C GLU A 2 -14.63 11.69 -14.36
N LYS A 3 -14.51 10.86 -15.39
CA LYS A 3 -14.32 9.41 -15.27
C LYS A 3 -12.92 9.14 -14.73
N ILE A 4 -12.78 8.13 -13.87
CA ILE A 4 -11.49 7.66 -13.35
C ILE A 4 -11.17 6.33 -14.00
N THR A 5 -10.02 6.24 -14.63
CA THR A 5 -9.50 5.02 -15.25
C THR A 5 -8.33 4.47 -14.43
N LEU A 6 -8.43 3.22 -13.97
CA LEU A 6 -7.34 2.54 -13.28
C LEU A 6 -6.77 1.42 -14.14
N ALA A 7 -5.44 1.31 -14.16
CA ALA A 7 -4.73 0.18 -14.75
C ALA A 7 -4.64 -0.96 -13.75
N ILE A 8 -5.10 -2.15 -14.13
CA ILE A 8 -5.08 -3.34 -13.30
C ILE A 8 -4.12 -4.35 -13.91
N ASP A 9 -3.06 -4.71 -13.17
CA ASP A 9 -2.24 -5.87 -13.48
C ASP A 9 -3.05 -7.13 -13.17
N ALA A 10 -3.72 -7.67 -14.18
CA ALA A 10 -4.69 -8.74 -14.00
C ALA A 10 -4.05 -10.13 -13.83
N MET A 11 -2.74 -10.25 -14.05
CA MET A 11 -2.04 -11.55 -13.99
C MET A 11 -1.18 -11.69 -12.72
N GLY A 12 -1.03 -10.61 -11.92
CA GLY A 12 -0.20 -10.60 -10.72
C GLY A 12 -0.84 -11.31 -9.53
N GLY A 13 0.02 -11.79 -8.60
CA GLY A 13 -0.38 -12.43 -7.35
C GLY A 13 -0.65 -13.93 -7.44
N ASP A 14 -0.81 -14.57 -6.28
CA ASP A 14 -0.89 -16.04 -6.14
C ASP A 14 -2.19 -16.62 -6.72
N HIS A 15 -3.23 -15.80 -6.84
CA HIS A 15 -4.58 -16.22 -7.25
C HIS A 15 -4.99 -15.66 -8.63
N GLY A 16 -4.25 -14.71 -9.18
CA GLY A 16 -4.49 -14.13 -10.50
C GLY A 16 -5.96 -13.73 -10.75
N LEU A 17 -6.47 -14.09 -11.91
CA LEU A 17 -7.82 -13.71 -12.39
C LEU A 17 -8.95 -14.12 -11.45
N SER A 18 -8.80 -15.23 -10.68
CA SER A 18 -9.85 -15.73 -9.80
C SER A 18 -10.17 -14.77 -8.63
N VAL A 19 -9.25 -13.89 -8.29
CA VAL A 19 -9.42 -12.85 -7.28
C VAL A 19 -9.58 -11.47 -7.92
N ILE A 20 -8.75 -11.15 -8.92
CA ILE A 20 -8.68 -9.80 -9.50
C ILE A 20 -9.97 -9.44 -10.23
N ILE A 21 -10.53 -10.36 -11.04
CA ILE A 21 -11.76 -10.06 -11.80
C ILE A 21 -12.97 -9.88 -10.87
N PRO A 22 -13.29 -10.79 -9.92
CA PRO A 22 -14.39 -10.55 -8.99
C PRO A 22 -14.24 -9.27 -8.16
N ALA A 23 -13.01 -8.93 -7.73
CA ALA A 23 -12.73 -7.69 -6.99
C ALA A 23 -12.98 -6.45 -7.86
N SER A 24 -12.52 -6.48 -9.12
CA SER A 24 -12.74 -5.44 -10.13
C SER A 24 -14.23 -5.20 -10.39
N MET A 25 -15.01 -6.28 -10.55
CA MET A 25 -16.46 -6.20 -10.74
C MET A 25 -17.18 -5.59 -9.51
N ARG A 26 -16.74 -5.93 -8.29
CA ARG A 26 -17.27 -5.31 -7.06
C ARG A 26 -16.96 -3.81 -7.00
N ALA A 27 -15.74 -3.41 -7.35
CA ALA A 27 -15.35 -2.02 -7.41
C ALA A 27 -16.17 -1.24 -8.44
N LEU A 28 -16.34 -1.77 -9.65
CA LEU A 28 -17.18 -1.18 -10.71
C LEU A 28 -18.63 -1.01 -10.28
N LYS A 29 -19.18 -1.97 -9.53
CA LYS A 29 -20.55 -1.88 -9.02
C LYS A 29 -20.71 -0.76 -7.99
N LYS A 30 -19.71 -0.53 -7.14
CA LYS A 30 -19.72 0.51 -6.10
C LYS A 30 -19.45 1.90 -6.66
N HIS A 31 -18.65 1.99 -7.72
CA HIS A 31 -18.16 3.26 -8.28
C HIS A 31 -18.62 3.43 -9.75
N PRO A 32 -19.76 4.09 -9.99
CA PRO A 32 -20.32 4.22 -11.35
C PRO A 32 -19.41 4.93 -12.37
N ARG A 33 -18.44 5.74 -11.89
CA ARG A 33 -17.51 6.51 -12.74
C ARG A 33 -16.17 5.83 -12.95
N LEU A 34 -15.95 4.66 -12.33
CA LEU A 34 -14.73 3.91 -12.47
C LEU A 34 -14.73 3.17 -13.82
N GLU A 35 -13.64 3.29 -14.55
CA GLU A 35 -13.29 2.46 -15.69
C GLU A 35 -12.00 1.70 -15.37
N LEU A 36 -11.84 0.50 -15.90
CA LEU A 36 -10.67 -0.34 -15.66
C LEU A 36 -10.01 -0.73 -16.98
N MET A 37 -8.70 -0.52 -17.07
CA MET A 37 -7.86 -1.13 -18.11
C MET A 37 -7.25 -2.41 -17.51
N LEU A 38 -7.67 -3.57 -18.03
CA LEU A 38 -7.22 -4.88 -17.56
C LEU A 38 -6.06 -5.38 -18.42
N PHE A 39 -4.87 -5.43 -17.84
CA PHE A 39 -3.66 -5.89 -18.54
C PHE A 39 -3.42 -7.37 -18.27
N GLY A 40 -3.39 -8.20 -19.31
CA GLY A 40 -3.17 -9.63 -19.18
C GLY A 40 -3.46 -10.41 -20.46
N ASN A 41 -3.51 -11.73 -20.33
CA ASN A 41 -3.84 -12.60 -21.45
C ASN A 41 -5.30 -12.38 -21.90
N GLU A 42 -5.49 -11.83 -23.12
CA GLU A 42 -6.81 -11.40 -23.60
C GLU A 42 -7.84 -12.53 -23.66
N PRO A 43 -7.53 -13.73 -24.21
CA PRO A 43 -8.46 -14.87 -24.18
C PRO A 43 -8.95 -15.21 -22.79
N LEU A 44 -8.04 -15.29 -21.80
CA LEU A 44 -8.38 -15.60 -20.41
C LEU A 44 -9.22 -14.50 -19.76
N LEU A 45 -8.91 -13.23 -20.06
CA LEU A 45 -9.68 -12.08 -19.55
C LEU A 45 -11.09 -12.08 -20.13
N LYS A 46 -11.26 -12.30 -21.43
CA LYS A 46 -12.58 -12.43 -22.07
C LYS A 46 -13.41 -13.55 -21.45
N GLN A 47 -12.79 -14.72 -21.26
CA GLN A 47 -13.46 -15.86 -20.61
C GLN A 47 -13.91 -15.52 -19.18
N ALA A 48 -13.02 -14.90 -18.38
CA ALA A 48 -13.33 -14.53 -17.01
C ALA A 48 -14.43 -13.46 -16.89
N LEU A 49 -14.56 -12.58 -17.88
CA LEU A 49 -15.56 -11.51 -17.91
C LEU A 49 -16.94 -11.97 -18.40
N ASN A 50 -17.03 -13.06 -19.17
CA ASN A 50 -18.30 -13.52 -19.78
C ASN A 50 -19.43 -13.85 -18.81
N VAL A 51 -19.10 -14.11 -17.53
CA VAL A 51 -20.09 -14.44 -16.48
C VAL A 51 -20.70 -13.19 -15.83
N TYR A 52 -20.24 -12.00 -16.18
CA TYR A 52 -20.66 -10.75 -15.56
C TYR A 52 -21.61 -9.95 -16.44
N PRO A 53 -22.48 -9.09 -15.85
CA PRO A 53 -23.41 -8.26 -16.60
C PRO A 53 -22.71 -7.31 -17.59
N SER A 54 -23.27 -7.16 -18.80
CA SER A 54 -22.70 -6.36 -19.88
C SER A 54 -22.43 -4.90 -19.49
N HIS A 55 -23.27 -4.28 -18.65
CA HIS A 55 -23.09 -2.90 -18.20
C HIS A 55 -21.87 -2.70 -17.27
N LEU A 56 -21.36 -3.77 -16.62
CA LEU A 56 -20.09 -3.74 -15.90
C LEU A 56 -18.92 -4.01 -16.84
N VAL A 57 -19.08 -5.01 -17.71
CA VAL A 57 -18.04 -5.40 -18.67
C VAL A 57 -17.72 -4.28 -19.65
N SER A 58 -18.71 -3.48 -20.07
CA SER A 58 -18.49 -2.34 -20.98
C SER A 58 -17.56 -1.25 -20.41
N ARG A 59 -17.31 -1.26 -19.09
CA ARG A 59 -16.36 -0.36 -18.40
C ARG A 59 -14.99 -1.01 -18.19
N CYS A 60 -14.76 -2.19 -18.75
CA CYS A 60 -13.48 -2.90 -18.72
C CYS A 60 -12.84 -2.87 -20.11
N HIS A 61 -11.66 -2.28 -20.21
CA HIS A 61 -10.89 -2.18 -21.43
C HIS A 61 -9.73 -3.16 -21.39
N ILE A 62 -9.85 -4.28 -22.10
CA ILE A 62 -8.80 -5.31 -22.11
C ILE A 62 -7.60 -4.80 -22.92
N GLN A 63 -6.43 -4.97 -22.35
CA GLN A 63 -5.13 -4.71 -22.96
C GLN A 63 -4.32 -6.00 -22.94
N HIS A 64 -4.06 -6.55 -24.10
CA HIS A 64 -3.29 -7.80 -24.20
C HIS A 64 -1.87 -7.63 -23.68
N ALA A 65 -1.46 -8.54 -22.80
CA ALA A 65 -0.10 -8.66 -22.27
C ALA A 65 0.33 -10.14 -22.35
N PRO A 66 1.28 -10.47 -23.25
CA PRO A 66 1.69 -11.87 -23.46
C PRO A 66 2.60 -12.41 -22.36
N GLU A 67 3.21 -11.54 -21.55
CA GLU A 67 4.18 -11.92 -20.52
C GLU A 67 3.64 -11.68 -19.10
N ILE A 68 4.09 -12.51 -18.17
CA ILE A 68 3.79 -12.41 -16.73
C ILE A 68 5.10 -12.33 -15.97
N VAL A 69 5.15 -11.50 -14.94
CA VAL A 69 6.23 -11.48 -13.95
C VAL A 69 5.85 -12.44 -12.83
N GLU A 70 6.66 -13.47 -12.62
CA GLU A 70 6.43 -14.47 -11.58
C GLU A 70 6.72 -13.89 -10.18
N MET A 71 6.11 -14.50 -9.14
CA MET A 71 6.22 -13.98 -7.77
C MET A 71 7.64 -14.10 -7.17
N ASP A 72 8.44 -15.04 -7.66
CA ASP A 72 9.83 -15.30 -7.26
C ASP A 72 10.87 -14.77 -8.26
N GLU A 73 10.43 -14.11 -9.34
CA GLU A 73 11.33 -13.58 -10.36
C GLU A 73 12.17 -12.42 -9.82
N LEU A 74 13.47 -12.43 -10.14
CA LEU A 74 14.37 -11.35 -9.73
C LEU A 74 13.94 -10.01 -10.35
N PRO A 75 13.86 -8.92 -9.56
CA PRO A 75 13.43 -7.60 -10.05
C PRO A 75 14.24 -7.10 -11.26
N SER A 76 15.54 -7.39 -11.30
CA SER A 76 16.42 -7.01 -12.41
C SER A 76 16.12 -7.77 -13.70
N VAL A 77 15.71 -9.03 -13.59
CA VAL A 77 15.31 -9.87 -14.74
C VAL A 77 13.96 -9.39 -15.27
N ALA A 78 12.99 -9.21 -14.39
CA ALA A 78 11.67 -8.68 -14.75
C ALA A 78 11.78 -7.33 -15.48
N LEU A 79 12.58 -6.40 -14.95
CA LEU A 79 12.78 -5.08 -15.52
C LEU A 79 13.38 -5.11 -16.93
N ARG A 80 14.37 -5.98 -17.16
CA ARG A 80 15.11 -6.05 -18.45
C ARG A 80 14.37 -6.85 -19.50
N ASN A 81 13.81 -7.99 -19.14
CA ASN A 81 13.35 -9.01 -20.06
C ASN A 81 11.82 -9.03 -20.24
N LYS A 82 11.03 -8.64 -19.22
CA LYS A 82 9.56 -8.70 -19.22
C LYS A 82 8.90 -7.37 -19.61
N LYS A 83 9.30 -6.82 -20.76
CA LYS A 83 8.84 -5.51 -21.23
C LYS A 83 7.37 -5.51 -21.68
N GLN A 84 6.84 -6.67 -22.02
CA GLN A 84 5.44 -6.88 -22.45
C GLN A 84 4.60 -7.53 -21.34
N SER A 85 5.09 -7.53 -20.09
CA SER A 85 4.34 -8.06 -18.97
C SER A 85 3.14 -7.18 -18.61
N SER A 86 2.09 -7.80 -18.06
CA SER A 86 0.90 -7.12 -17.59
C SER A 86 1.23 -5.99 -16.62
N MET A 87 2.16 -6.23 -15.68
CA MET A 87 2.68 -5.24 -14.76
C MET A 87 3.34 -4.05 -15.48
N ARG A 88 4.24 -4.31 -16.44
CA ARG A 88 4.98 -3.26 -17.16
C ARG A 88 4.04 -2.41 -18.02
N LEU A 89 3.14 -3.04 -18.76
CA LEU A 89 2.19 -2.34 -19.62
C LEU A 89 1.19 -1.51 -18.80
N ALA A 90 0.77 -2.01 -17.63
CA ALA A 90 -0.09 -1.25 -16.71
C ALA A 90 0.61 0.00 -16.16
N ILE A 91 1.90 -0.09 -15.80
CA ILE A 91 2.70 1.08 -15.38
C ILE A 91 2.89 2.07 -16.54
N ASN A 92 3.14 1.57 -17.77
CA ASN A 92 3.26 2.42 -18.95
C ASN A 92 1.95 3.20 -19.19
N ALA A 93 0.78 2.59 -19.01
CA ALA A 93 -0.50 3.27 -19.15
C ALA A 93 -0.65 4.47 -18.18
N VAL A 94 -0.09 4.36 -16.96
CA VAL A 94 -0.04 5.48 -16.02
C VAL A 94 0.92 6.57 -16.51
N LYS A 95 2.11 6.19 -16.97
CA LYS A 95 3.08 7.14 -17.54
C LYS A 95 2.51 7.92 -18.70
N ASP A 96 1.76 7.24 -19.58
CA ASP A 96 1.18 7.81 -20.82
C ASP A 96 -0.11 8.61 -20.54
N GLY A 97 -0.56 8.71 -19.28
CA GLY A 97 -1.80 9.40 -18.91
C GLY A 97 -3.09 8.68 -19.30
N ARG A 98 -3.00 7.43 -19.79
CA ARG A 98 -4.17 6.61 -20.15
C ARG A 98 -4.91 6.05 -18.94
N ALA A 99 -4.22 5.96 -17.79
CA ALA A 99 -4.79 5.60 -16.50
C ALA A 99 -4.19 6.51 -15.42
N GLN A 100 -4.97 6.83 -14.40
CA GLN A 100 -4.52 7.70 -13.30
C GLN A 100 -3.74 6.94 -12.22
N ALA A 101 -3.93 5.63 -12.08
CA ALA A 101 -3.19 4.79 -11.14
C ALA A 101 -3.09 3.35 -11.62
N ILE A 102 -2.11 2.62 -11.08
CA ILE A 102 -1.99 1.16 -11.25
C ILE A 102 -2.27 0.44 -9.93
N VAL A 103 -2.94 -0.72 -10.01
CA VAL A 103 -3.07 -1.68 -8.91
C VAL A 103 -2.48 -3.02 -9.33
N SER A 104 -1.53 -3.55 -8.56
CA SER A 104 -0.90 -4.85 -8.81
C SER A 104 -0.75 -5.67 -7.53
N ALA A 105 -1.07 -6.98 -7.62
CA ALA A 105 -0.77 -7.97 -6.58
C ALA A 105 0.55 -8.73 -6.87
N GLY A 106 1.23 -8.43 -7.96
CA GLY A 106 2.45 -9.11 -8.41
C GLY A 106 3.66 -8.91 -7.48
N ASN A 107 4.80 -9.42 -7.90
CA ASN A 107 6.08 -9.34 -7.19
C ASN A 107 6.42 -7.90 -6.78
N THR A 108 6.60 -7.67 -5.47
CA THR A 108 6.82 -6.31 -4.92
C THR A 108 8.11 -5.68 -5.42
N GLY A 109 9.20 -6.44 -5.46
CA GLY A 109 10.49 -5.93 -5.93
C GLY A 109 10.47 -5.58 -7.41
N ALA A 110 9.82 -6.41 -8.24
CA ALA A 110 9.65 -6.16 -9.67
C ALA A 110 8.76 -4.95 -9.92
N LEU A 111 7.65 -4.82 -9.18
CA LEU A 111 6.75 -3.67 -9.26
C LEU A 111 7.50 -2.37 -8.92
N MET A 112 8.23 -2.36 -7.82
CA MET A 112 9.00 -1.20 -7.38
C MET A 112 10.09 -0.81 -8.39
N ALA A 113 10.91 -1.79 -8.83
CA ALA A 113 11.97 -1.53 -9.81
C ALA A 113 11.41 -0.99 -11.12
N THR A 114 10.32 -1.60 -11.61
CA THR A 114 9.67 -1.21 -12.86
C THR A 114 9.01 0.16 -12.74
N ALA A 115 8.28 0.42 -11.65
CA ALA A 115 7.63 1.70 -11.41
C ALA A 115 8.65 2.84 -11.28
N ARG A 116 9.73 2.66 -10.51
CA ARG A 116 10.82 3.63 -10.40
C ARG A 116 11.47 3.92 -11.76
N PHE A 117 11.70 2.90 -12.57
CA PHE A 117 12.32 3.07 -13.89
C PHE A 117 11.42 3.83 -14.87
N VAL A 118 10.11 3.52 -14.89
CA VAL A 118 9.15 4.05 -15.86
C VAL A 118 8.64 5.43 -15.45
N LEU A 119 8.15 5.56 -14.22
CA LEU A 119 7.49 6.77 -13.72
C LEU A 119 8.50 7.78 -13.18
N LYS A 120 9.70 7.34 -12.80
CA LYS A 120 10.71 8.15 -12.10
C LYS A 120 10.22 8.65 -10.74
N THR A 121 11.14 9.12 -9.91
CA THR A 121 10.82 9.77 -8.64
C THR A 121 10.39 11.21 -8.85
N LEU A 122 9.64 11.76 -7.91
CA LEU A 122 9.37 13.19 -7.82
C LEU A 122 10.67 13.96 -7.62
N PRO A 123 10.78 15.22 -8.13
CA PRO A 123 11.94 16.07 -7.86
C PRO A 123 12.21 16.17 -6.35
N GLY A 124 13.48 16.09 -5.95
CA GLY A 124 13.91 16.10 -4.55
C GLY A 124 13.70 14.78 -3.80
N ILE A 125 13.22 13.73 -4.45
CA ILE A 125 13.07 12.40 -3.86
C ILE A 125 14.04 11.42 -4.47
N ASP A 126 14.93 10.87 -3.64
CA ASP A 126 15.95 9.92 -4.07
C ASP A 126 15.39 8.52 -4.32
N ARG A 127 14.47 8.09 -3.45
CA ARG A 127 13.90 6.73 -3.48
C ARG A 127 12.42 6.74 -3.15
N PRO A 128 11.59 5.96 -3.87
CA PRO A 128 10.22 5.72 -3.45
C PRO A 128 10.22 4.87 -2.18
N ALA A 129 9.13 4.97 -1.40
CA ALA A 129 8.92 4.17 -0.20
C ALA A 129 7.56 3.47 -0.25
N ILE A 130 7.39 2.40 0.53
CA ILE A 130 6.10 1.72 0.71
C ILE A 130 5.44 2.27 1.98
N ILE A 131 4.29 2.90 1.82
CA ILE A 131 3.46 3.35 2.93
C ILE A 131 2.15 2.56 2.96
N ALA A 132 1.79 2.07 4.14
CA ALA A 132 0.51 1.40 4.34
C ALA A 132 -0.18 1.88 5.61
N GLU A 133 -1.49 1.69 5.62
CA GLU A 133 -2.36 1.94 6.77
C GLU A 133 -2.40 0.71 7.67
N LEU A 134 -2.23 0.90 8.97
CA LEU A 134 -2.40 -0.13 9.99
C LEU A 134 -3.52 0.26 10.96
N PRO A 135 -4.34 -0.72 11.41
CA PRO A 135 -5.33 -0.46 12.44
C PRO A 135 -4.66 -0.19 13.78
N ARG A 136 -5.18 0.77 14.52
CA ARG A 136 -4.86 0.95 15.94
C ARG A 136 -6.11 0.86 16.80
N MET A 137 -5.97 0.84 18.12
CA MET A 137 -7.10 0.74 19.05
C MET A 137 -8.16 1.80 18.78
N HIS A 138 -7.75 3.04 18.48
CA HIS A 138 -8.63 4.15 18.13
C HIS A 138 -8.18 4.80 16.82
N GLY A 139 -8.77 4.36 15.71
CA GLY A 139 -8.46 4.89 14.38
C GLY A 139 -7.42 4.07 13.62
N LYS A 140 -6.50 4.76 12.97
CA LYS A 140 -5.47 4.17 12.10
C LYS A 140 -4.16 4.93 12.23
N THR A 141 -3.05 4.28 11.92
CA THR A 141 -1.73 4.88 11.73
C THR A 141 -1.19 4.50 10.36
N ARG A 142 -0.37 5.34 9.78
CA ARG A 142 0.37 4.99 8.57
C ARG A 142 1.82 4.74 8.92
N VAL A 143 2.41 3.73 8.31
CA VAL A 143 3.81 3.37 8.51
C VAL A 143 4.54 3.46 7.17
N ILE A 144 5.69 4.09 7.17
CA ILE A 144 6.60 4.28 6.05
C ILE A 144 8.05 4.07 6.53
N ASP A 145 8.92 3.30 5.95
CA ASP A 145 8.86 2.40 4.81
C ASP A 145 8.57 0.95 5.25
N LEU A 146 7.81 0.21 4.46
CA LEU A 146 7.44 -1.18 4.76
C LEU A 146 8.13 -2.20 3.83
N GLY A 147 9.35 -1.89 3.39
CA GLY A 147 10.19 -2.84 2.65
C GLY A 147 10.56 -2.43 1.23
N ALA A 148 10.45 -1.16 0.86
CA ALA A 148 10.98 -0.67 -0.41
C ALA A 148 12.51 -0.52 -0.36
N ASN A 149 13.05 -0.06 0.78
CA ASN A 149 14.46 0.23 0.95
C ASN A 149 15.00 -0.53 2.17
N LEU A 150 15.98 -1.40 1.95
CA LEU A 150 16.60 -2.19 3.01
C LEU A 150 17.68 -1.41 3.78
N ASP A 151 18.15 -0.33 3.19
CA ASP A 151 19.23 0.49 3.71
C ASP A 151 18.90 1.96 3.38
N SER A 152 18.52 2.72 4.39
CA SER A 152 18.13 4.13 4.28
C SER A 152 19.03 4.99 5.13
N CYS A 153 19.46 6.14 4.65
CA CYS A 153 20.13 7.16 5.46
C CYS A 153 19.11 8.10 6.14
N ALA A 154 19.58 9.01 6.98
CA ALA A 154 18.71 9.96 7.68
C ALA A 154 17.93 10.87 6.70
N GLU A 155 18.57 11.27 5.62
CA GLU A 155 18.00 12.09 4.56
C GLU A 155 16.83 11.37 3.87
N HIS A 156 16.96 10.06 3.62
CA HIS A 156 15.87 9.24 3.09
C HIS A 156 14.69 9.18 4.06
N LEU A 157 14.94 8.93 5.35
CA LEU A 157 13.86 8.89 6.36
C LEU A 157 13.17 10.26 6.49
N PHE A 158 13.91 11.35 6.38
CA PHE A 158 13.34 12.69 6.34
C PHE A 158 12.44 12.88 5.10
N GLN A 159 12.89 12.50 3.90
CA GLN A 159 12.08 12.53 2.68
C GLN A 159 10.83 11.65 2.82
N PHE A 160 10.95 10.45 3.43
CA PHE A 160 9.79 9.58 3.71
C PHE A 160 8.79 10.27 4.65
N SER A 161 9.29 10.98 5.67
CA SER A 161 8.44 11.76 6.58
C SER A 161 7.63 12.80 5.83
N VAL A 162 8.26 13.56 4.92
CA VAL A 162 7.59 14.58 4.10
C VAL A 162 6.53 13.97 3.20
N MET A 163 6.86 12.88 2.52
CA MET A 163 5.91 12.18 1.63
C MET A 163 4.71 11.62 2.39
N GLY A 164 4.96 10.94 3.52
CA GLY A 164 3.91 10.37 4.37
C GLY A 164 3.01 11.46 4.97
N TYR A 165 3.61 12.57 5.42
CA TYR A 165 2.88 13.72 5.94
C TYR A 165 1.93 14.31 4.90
N ALA A 166 2.42 14.52 3.66
CA ALA A 166 1.61 15.03 2.57
C ALA A 166 0.47 14.08 2.18
N LEU A 167 0.73 12.76 2.15
CA LEU A 167 -0.31 11.75 1.89
C LEU A 167 -1.42 11.80 2.93
N ILE A 168 -1.08 11.90 4.22
CA ILE A 168 -2.06 11.97 5.31
C ILE A 168 -2.90 13.24 5.20
N GLN A 169 -2.27 14.37 4.91
CA GLN A 169 -3.02 15.62 4.66
C GLN A 169 -4.01 15.46 3.51
N ALA A 170 -3.58 14.84 2.41
CA ALA A 170 -4.39 14.67 1.21
C ALA A 170 -5.56 13.68 1.40
N VAL A 171 -5.30 12.51 1.99
CA VAL A 171 -6.24 11.38 2.02
C VAL A 171 -7.04 11.32 3.33
N ASP A 172 -6.39 11.61 4.47
CA ASP A 172 -7.01 11.51 5.78
C ASP A 172 -7.52 12.87 6.29
N HIS A 173 -7.25 13.95 5.54
CA HIS A 173 -7.66 15.34 5.82
C HIS A 173 -7.23 15.82 7.22
N ILE A 174 -6.09 15.33 7.73
CA ILE A 174 -5.49 15.78 8.99
C ILE A 174 -4.53 16.93 8.66
N ALA A 175 -4.86 18.14 9.08
CA ALA A 175 -4.08 19.35 8.73
C ALA A 175 -2.64 19.32 9.28
N ARG A 176 -2.43 18.80 10.48
CA ARG A 176 -1.11 18.68 11.14
C ARG A 176 -0.91 17.26 11.70
N PRO A 177 -0.64 16.25 10.84
CA PRO A 177 -0.41 14.88 11.27
C PRO A 177 0.73 14.78 12.29
N LYS A 178 0.56 13.96 13.33
CA LYS A 178 1.63 13.62 14.28
C LYS A 178 2.61 12.65 13.65
N VAL A 179 3.87 13.03 13.55
CA VAL A 179 4.95 12.24 12.96
C VAL A 179 5.88 11.74 14.05
N GLY A 180 6.03 10.42 14.18
CA GLY A 180 7.01 9.78 15.06
C GLY A 180 8.06 9.01 14.27
N VAL A 181 9.28 8.94 14.79
CA VAL A 181 10.35 8.08 14.25
C VAL A 181 10.44 6.82 15.09
N LEU A 182 10.36 5.66 14.45
CA LEU A 182 10.47 4.37 15.14
C LEU A 182 11.85 4.21 15.76
N ASN A 183 11.87 3.89 17.03
CA ASN A 183 13.08 3.68 17.82
C ASN A 183 12.90 2.52 18.81
N ILE A 184 13.98 2.15 19.51
CA ILE A 184 14.03 1.11 20.56
C ILE A 184 13.73 1.64 21.96
N GLY A 185 13.36 2.90 22.07
CA GLY A 185 13.01 3.61 23.30
C GLY A 185 12.80 5.09 23.01
N VAL A 186 12.16 5.79 23.93
CA VAL A 186 11.79 7.22 23.75
C VAL A 186 12.90 8.20 24.18
N GLU A 187 13.95 7.69 24.84
CA GLU A 187 15.04 8.53 25.33
C GLU A 187 15.99 8.95 24.20
N GLU A 188 16.49 10.19 24.21
CA GLU A 188 17.34 10.78 23.18
C GLU A 188 18.63 10.00 22.89
N MET A 189 19.19 9.31 23.91
CA MET A 189 20.42 8.54 23.76
C MET A 189 20.23 7.23 23.00
N LYS A 190 19.00 6.72 22.91
CA LYS A 190 18.69 5.44 22.26
C LYS A 190 18.61 5.54 20.75
N GLY A 191 18.78 4.40 20.09
CA GLY A 191 18.73 4.28 18.64
C GLY A 191 20.08 4.40 17.98
N ASN A 192 20.08 4.05 16.69
CA ASN A 192 21.26 4.16 15.84
C ASN A 192 21.44 5.60 15.31
N ASP A 193 22.58 5.88 14.68
CA ASP A 193 22.90 7.22 14.19
C ASP A 193 21.92 7.74 13.13
N GLN A 194 21.43 6.85 12.28
CA GLN A 194 20.41 7.17 11.27
C GLN A 194 19.14 7.73 11.92
N VAL A 195 18.60 7.03 12.93
CA VAL A 195 17.37 7.42 13.64
C VAL A 195 17.57 8.75 14.40
N LYS A 196 18.73 8.91 15.07
CA LYS A 196 19.06 10.14 15.81
C LYS A 196 19.19 11.35 14.87
N ARG A 197 19.91 11.20 13.76
CA ARG A 197 20.05 12.27 12.76
C ARG A 197 18.69 12.64 12.16
N THR A 198 17.84 11.64 11.83
CA THR A 198 16.48 11.90 11.35
C THR A 198 15.67 12.69 12.36
N ALA A 199 15.73 12.31 13.65
CA ALA A 199 15.03 13.02 14.71
C ALA A 199 15.49 14.47 14.84
N HIS A 200 16.79 14.75 14.75
CA HIS A 200 17.31 16.13 14.74
C HIS A 200 16.76 16.92 13.54
N MET A 201 16.80 16.36 12.33
CA MET A 201 16.26 17.02 11.15
C MET A 201 14.76 17.34 11.28
N LEU A 202 13.99 16.41 11.86
CA LEU A 202 12.54 16.60 12.08
C LEU A 202 12.26 17.61 13.20
N ASN A 203 13.05 17.63 14.27
CA ASN A 203 12.91 18.56 15.37
C ASN A 203 13.18 20.02 14.93
N ASP A 204 14.16 20.22 14.04
CA ASP A 204 14.49 21.52 13.48
C ASP A 204 13.47 21.98 12.41
N CYS A 205 12.67 21.05 11.91
CA CYS A 205 11.67 21.30 10.87
C CYS A 205 10.35 21.82 11.47
N LYS A 206 10.05 23.12 11.29
CA LYS A 206 8.81 23.74 11.76
C LYS A 206 7.57 23.40 10.91
N LEU A 207 7.76 22.81 9.72
CA LEU A 207 6.68 22.50 8.78
C LEU A 207 5.92 21.24 9.16
N MET A 208 6.49 20.36 9.99
CA MET A 208 5.88 19.13 10.43
C MET A 208 5.59 19.12 11.93
N ASN A 209 4.64 18.31 12.34
CA ASN A 209 4.30 18.09 13.75
C ASN A 209 5.04 16.83 14.24
N TYR A 210 6.34 16.97 14.45
CA TYR A 210 7.15 15.89 15.02
C TYR A 210 6.84 15.71 16.50
N VAL A 211 6.58 14.47 16.92
CA VAL A 211 6.20 14.12 18.30
C VAL A 211 7.26 13.30 19.04
N GLY A 212 8.44 13.13 18.44
CA GLY A 212 9.54 12.40 19.04
C GLY A 212 9.66 10.95 18.59
N TYR A 213 10.40 10.16 19.37
CA TYR A 213 10.54 8.74 19.11
C TYR A 213 9.28 7.97 19.53
N VAL A 214 9.02 6.89 18.82
CA VAL A 214 7.94 5.93 19.10
C VAL A 214 8.49 4.51 19.09
N GLU A 215 7.96 3.65 19.94
CA GLU A 215 8.33 2.24 20.00
C GLU A 215 7.40 1.37 19.15
N GLY A 216 7.75 0.10 18.96
CA GLY A 216 7.01 -0.79 18.06
C GLY A 216 5.55 -1.08 18.47
N ASP A 217 5.20 -0.95 19.76
CA ASP A 217 3.82 -1.08 20.24
C ASP A 217 2.93 0.08 19.81
N HIS A 218 3.52 1.26 19.53
CA HIS A 218 2.82 2.43 19.03
C HIS A 218 2.18 2.22 17.64
N PHE A 219 2.59 1.19 16.89
CA PHE A 219 1.88 0.82 15.66
C PHE A 219 0.39 0.55 15.91
N TYR A 220 0.04 0.03 17.09
CA TYR A 220 -1.31 -0.41 17.42
C TYR A 220 -1.93 0.34 18.60
N MET A 221 -1.11 0.82 19.54
CA MET A 221 -1.54 1.41 20.82
C MET A 221 -1.32 2.92 20.89
N GLY A 222 -0.39 3.45 20.08
CA GLY A 222 -0.05 4.87 20.07
C GLY A 222 -1.07 5.77 19.39
N ASP A 223 -0.79 7.07 19.38
CA ASP A 223 -1.62 8.12 18.78
C ASP A 223 -0.93 8.85 17.61
N CYS A 224 0.22 8.35 17.13
CA CYS A 224 0.88 8.86 15.93
C CYS A 224 0.06 8.59 14.67
N ASP A 225 -0.02 9.59 13.78
CA ASP A 225 -0.66 9.45 12.49
C ASP A 225 0.29 8.86 11.45
N LEU A 226 1.59 9.18 11.56
CA LEU A 226 2.67 8.67 10.72
C LEU A 226 3.81 8.14 11.59
N ILE A 227 4.22 6.90 11.35
CA ILE A 227 5.43 6.32 11.92
C ILE A 227 6.43 6.08 10.79
N VAL A 228 7.64 6.60 10.96
CA VAL A 228 8.71 6.54 9.97
C VAL A 228 9.79 5.57 10.43
N CYS A 229 10.18 4.66 9.54
CA CYS A 229 11.27 3.71 9.77
C CYS A 229 11.96 3.35 8.46
N ASP A 230 13.12 2.68 8.53
CA ASP A 230 13.67 2.06 7.33
C ASP A 230 12.87 0.81 6.91
N GLY A 231 12.98 0.44 5.64
CA GLY A 231 12.15 -0.62 5.10
C GLY A 231 12.49 -2.01 5.64
N PHE A 232 13.71 -2.26 6.12
CA PHE A 232 14.05 -3.55 6.75
C PHE A 232 13.27 -3.71 8.07
N VAL A 233 13.39 -2.72 8.95
CA VAL A 233 12.70 -2.72 10.26
C VAL A 233 11.18 -2.71 10.05
N GLY A 234 10.67 -1.87 9.16
CA GLY A 234 9.24 -1.78 8.86
C GLY A 234 8.65 -3.08 8.33
N ASN A 235 9.35 -3.76 7.42
CA ASN A 235 8.90 -5.05 6.87
C ASN A 235 8.95 -6.17 7.93
N VAL A 236 10.00 -6.22 8.75
CA VAL A 236 10.10 -7.18 9.86
C VAL A 236 8.96 -6.98 10.84
N ALA A 237 8.69 -5.74 11.27
CA ALA A 237 7.60 -5.41 12.18
C ALA A 237 6.24 -5.80 11.60
N LEU A 238 5.98 -5.48 10.33
CA LEU A 238 4.75 -5.86 9.63
C LEU A 238 4.58 -7.39 9.59
N LYS A 239 5.61 -8.13 9.19
CA LYS A 239 5.56 -9.60 9.08
C LYS A 239 5.41 -10.29 10.44
N ALA A 240 6.08 -9.79 11.48
CA ALA A 240 5.90 -10.27 12.85
C ALA A 240 4.46 -10.06 13.33
N SER A 241 3.88 -8.90 13.08
CA SER A 241 2.50 -8.55 13.41
C SER A 241 1.48 -9.41 12.66
N GLU A 242 1.67 -9.61 11.36
CA GLU A 242 0.83 -10.52 10.55
C GLU A 242 0.91 -11.97 11.08
N GLY A 243 2.11 -12.43 11.44
CA GLY A 243 2.33 -13.75 12.02
C GLY A 243 1.62 -13.93 13.37
N LEU A 244 1.74 -12.93 14.25
CA LEU A 244 1.07 -12.92 15.55
C LEU A 244 -0.46 -12.93 15.40
N ALA A 245 -1.02 -12.10 14.53
CA ALA A 245 -2.45 -12.07 14.27
C ALA A 245 -2.97 -13.43 13.75
N LYS A 246 -2.26 -14.05 12.81
CA LYS A 246 -2.60 -15.41 12.31
C LYS A 246 -2.53 -16.46 13.41
N MET A 247 -1.51 -16.41 14.28
CA MET A 247 -1.35 -17.31 15.42
C MET A 247 -2.52 -17.17 16.40
N ILE A 248 -2.88 -15.96 16.80
CA ILE A 248 -3.99 -15.69 17.72
C ILE A 248 -5.31 -16.25 17.15
N ILE A 249 -5.61 -15.97 15.88
CA ILE A 249 -6.83 -16.46 15.23
C ILE A 249 -6.85 -18.00 15.20
N ARG A 250 -5.70 -18.64 14.92
CA ARG A 250 -5.59 -20.11 14.90
C ARG A 250 -5.78 -20.70 16.28
N GLN A 251 -5.18 -20.12 17.32
CA GLN A 251 -5.35 -20.58 18.70
C GLN A 251 -6.79 -20.45 19.18
N LEU A 252 -7.42 -19.30 18.91
CA LEU A 252 -8.86 -19.14 19.22
C LEU A 252 -9.72 -20.21 18.57
N LYS A 253 -9.49 -20.52 17.29
CA LYS A 253 -10.19 -21.62 16.62
C LYS A 253 -9.94 -22.95 17.33
N ASN A 254 -8.68 -23.28 17.64
CA ASN A 254 -8.34 -24.53 18.29
C ASN A 254 -9.07 -24.70 19.63
N VAL A 255 -9.12 -23.65 20.47
CA VAL A 255 -9.84 -23.67 21.76
C VAL A 255 -11.34 -23.96 21.58
N PHE A 256 -11.98 -23.29 20.60
CA PHE A 256 -13.39 -23.51 20.34
C PHE A 256 -13.72 -24.88 19.70
N TYR A 257 -12.73 -25.55 19.12
CA TYR A 257 -12.95 -26.86 18.48
C TYR A 257 -12.51 -28.06 19.32
N GLN A 258 -12.05 -27.86 20.59
CA GLN A 258 -11.54 -28.94 21.44
C GLN A 258 -12.57 -30.00 21.77
N ASN A 259 -13.82 -29.65 22.10
CA ASN A 259 -14.88 -30.57 22.47
C ASN A 259 -16.26 -30.02 22.06
N TRP A 260 -17.32 -30.84 22.29
CA TRP A 260 -18.67 -30.45 21.90
C TRP A 260 -19.18 -29.20 22.65
N TYR A 261 -18.84 -29.05 23.93
CA TYR A 261 -19.23 -27.89 24.76
C TYR A 261 -18.58 -26.61 24.23
N THR A 262 -17.27 -26.60 24.01
CA THR A 262 -16.57 -25.42 23.46
C THR A 262 -17.04 -25.07 22.04
N LYS A 263 -17.46 -26.06 21.24
CA LYS A 263 -18.10 -25.81 19.93
C LYS A 263 -19.42 -25.07 20.07
N MET A 264 -20.26 -25.46 21.04
CA MET A 264 -21.53 -24.76 21.31
C MET A 264 -21.31 -23.33 21.77
N VAL A 265 -20.35 -23.12 22.69
CA VAL A 265 -19.95 -21.75 23.12
C VAL A 265 -19.40 -20.95 21.94
N GLY A 266 -18.58 -21.56 21.08
CA GLY A 266 -18.06 -20.92 19.87
C GLY A 266 -19.15 -20.51 18.87
N LEU A 267 -20.22 -21.32 18.75
CA LEU A 267 -21.37 -21.00 17.91
C LEU A 267 -22.12 -19.76 18.44
N LEU A 268 -22.36 -19.71 19.75
CA LEU A 268 -22.99 -18.55 20.40
C LEU A 268 -22.09 -17.29 20.32
N ALA A 269 -20.77 -17.45 20.48
CA ALA A 269 -19.82 -16.35 20.39
C ALA A 269 -19.52 -15.89 18.94
N LYS A 270 -19.97 -16.64 17.92
CA LYS A 270 -19.67 -16.36 16.50
C LYS A 270 -19.93 -14.93 16.05
N PRO A 271 -21.03 -14.22 16.44
CA PRO A 271 -21.22 -12.82 16.07
C PRO A 271 -20.12 -11.90 16.61
N ILE A 272 -19.73 -12.10 17.89
CA ILE A 272 -18.68 -11.32 18.56
C ILE A 272 -17.31 -11.59 17.92
N LEU A 273 -17.00 -12.86 17.72
CA LEU A 273 -15.76 -13.29 17.05
C LEU A 273 -15.66 -12.75 15.61
N ASN A 274 -16.77 -12.69 14.90
CA ASN A 274 -16.81 -12.09 13.56
C ASN A 274 -16.55 -10.57 13.59
N GLN A 275 -16.99 -9.86 14.62
CA GLN A 275 -16.67 -8.43 14.80
C GLN A 275 -15.18 -8.26 15.09
N LEU A 276 -14.62 -9.07 16.00
CA LEU A 276 -13.19 -9.04 16.30
C LEU A 276 -12.36 -9.36 15.06
N LYS A 277 -12.72 -10.44 14.35
CA LYS A 277 -12.06 -10.81 13.09
C LYS A 277 -12.11 -9.65 12.08
N LYS A 278 -13.24 -9.00 11.93
CA LYS A 278 -13.38 -7.83 11.03
C LYS A 278 -12.45 -6.68 11.41
N ARG A 279 -12.22 -6.42 12.70
CA ARG A 279 -11.33 -5.36 13.17
C ARG A 279 -9.85 -5.70 12.96
N LEU A 280 -9.49 -6.98 13.16
CA LEU A 280 -8.12 -7.48 13.04
C LEU A 280 -7.76 -7.99 11.64
N ASP A 281 -8.69 -7.94 10.68
CA ASP A 281 -8.48 -8.49 9.33
C ASP A 281 -7.51 -7.61 8.53
N PRO A 282 -6.27 -8.08 8.25
CA PRO A 282 -5.29 -7.32 7.48
C PRO A 282 -5.78 -7.00 6.06
N THR A 283 -6.73 -7.78 5.52
CA THR A 283 -7.24 -7.55 4.17
C THR A 283 -7.99 -6.23 4.03
N ARG A 284 -8.48 -5.67 5.13
CA ARG A 284 -9.15 -4.35 5.15
C ARG A 284 -8.20 -3.19 4.94
N TYR A 285 -6.92 -3.40 5.29
CA TYR A 285 -5.85 -2.40 5.17
C TYR A 285 -4.93 -2.71 3.99
N ASN A 286 -5.40 -3.59 3.07
CA ASN A 286 -4.64 -3.92 1.87
C ASN A 286 -4.67 -2.77 0.86
N GLY A 287 -3.55 -2.56 0.17
CA GLY A 287 -3.36 -1.48 -0.77
C GLY A 287 -2.29 -0.50 -0.30
N ALA A 288 -1.07 -1.02 -0.10
CA ALA A 288 0.11 -0.19 0.19
C ALA A 288 0.46 0.68 -1.02
N THR A 289 0.86 1.91 -0.78
CA THR A 289 1.25 2.86 -1.83
C THR A 289 2.76 2.88 -2.00
N LEU A 290 3.24 2.77 -3.23
CA LEU A 290 4.60 3.16 -3.58
C LEU A 290 4.62 4.67 -3.79
N ILE A 291 4.91 5.41 -2.72
CA ILE A 291 4.91 6.87 -2.73
C ILE A 291 6.25 7.44 -3.19
N GLY A 292 6.25 8.67 -3.71
CA GLY A 292 7.45 9.36 -4.22
C GLY A 292 7.71 9.18 -5.71
N LEU A 293 6.75 8.63 -6.45
CA LEU A 293 6.78 8.44 -7.91
C LEU A 293 5.90 9.48 -8.62
N ASN A 294 6.19 9.75 -9.90
CA ASN A 294 5.34 10.58 -10.77
C ASN A 294 4.08 9.84 -11.26
N GLY A 295 3.46 9.04 -10.38
CA GLY A 295 2.23 8.31 -10.65
C GLY A 295 1.83 7.45 -9.47
N ILE A 296 0.55 7.17 -9.32
CA ILE A 296 0.00 6.37 -8.22
C ILE A 296 0.20 4.89 -8.52
N VAL A 297 0.91 4.20 -7.63
CA VAL A 297 1.17 2.76 -7.71
C VAL A 297 0.71 2.11 -6.42
N ILE A 298 -0.30 1.25 -6.51
CA ILE A 298 -0.86 0.54 -5.37
C ILE A 298 -0.46 -0.92 -5.41
N LYS A 299 0.20 -1.37 -4.36
CA LYS A 299 0.59 -2.77 -4.16
C LYS A 299 -0.44 -3.49 -3.30
N SER A 300 -1.08 -4.49 -3.85
CA SER A 300 -1.89 -5.46 -3.10
C SER A 300 -1.03 -6.64 -2.65
N HIS A 301 -1.37 -7.27 -1.55
CA HIS A 301 -0.71 -8.51 -1.11
C HIS A 301 -0.87 -9.61 -2.16
N GLY A 302 0.18 -10.43 -2.40
CA GLY A 302 0.15 -11.51 -3.40
C GLY A 302 -0.97 -12.52 -3.15
N SER A 303 -1.20 -12.91 -1.89
CA SER A 303 -2.28 -13.81 -1.48
C SER A 303 -3.57 -13.08 -1.08
N ALA A 304 -3.82 -11.87 -1.61
CA ALA A 304 -5.01 -11.11 -1.27
C ALA A 304 -6.30 -11.87 -1.62
N SER A 305 -7.30 -11.72 -0.75
CA SER A 305 -8.67 -12.13 -1.06
C SER A 305 -9.34 -11.15 -2.01
N ILE A 306 -10.52 -11.51 -2.54
CA ILE A 306 -11.35 -10.61 -3.35
C ILE A 306 -11.58 -9.26 -2.63
N LEU A 307 -11.90 -9.30 -1.32
CA LEU A 307 -12.08 -8.08 -0.53
C LEU A 307 -10.77 -7.29 -0.39
N GLY A 308 -9.65 -7.98 -0.22
CA GLY A 308 -8.34 -7.34 -0.13
C GLY A 308 -7.98 -6.59 -1.41
N PHE A 309 -8.14 -7.22 -2.57
CA PHE A 309 -7.85 -6.56 -3.84
C PHE A 309 -8.84 -5.43 -4.15
N GLU A 310 -10.13 -5.59 -3.80
CA GLU A 310 -11.12 -4.52 -3.87
C GLU A 310 -10.71 -3.29 -3.04
N ASN A 311 -10.15 -3.50 -1.83
CA ASN A 311 -9.64 -2.42 -0.99
C ASN A 311 -8.41 -1.74 -1.62
N ALA A 312 -7.54 -2.49 -2.30
CA ALA A 312 -6.43 -1.89 -3.05
C ALA A 312 -6.93 -0.99 -4.20
N ILE A 313 -7.98 -1.40 -4.92
CA ILE A 313 -8.65 -0.56 -5.92
C ILE A 313 -9.24 0.70 -5.25
N GLN A 314 -9.85 0.56 -4.07
CA GLN A 314 -10.39 1.68 -3.32
C GLN A 314 -9.30 2.68 -2.90
N GLN A 315 -8.13 2.20 -2.47
CA GLN A 315 -6.99 3.07 -2.16
C GLN A 315 -6.50 3.84 -3.40
N ALA A 316 -6.44 3.19 -4.56
CA ALA A 316 -6.11 3.86 -5.82
C ALA A 316 -7.12 4.98 -6.14
N LEU A 317 -8.41 4.70 -6.01
CA LEU A 317 -9.47 5.68 -6.25
C LEU A 317 -9.37 6.87 -5.31
N LEU A 318 -9.18 6.64 -4.01
CA LEU A 318 -9.03 7.71 -3.02
C LEU A 318 -7.84 8.62 -3.35
N GLN A 319 -6.72 8.06 -3.77
CA GLN A 319 -5.54 8.86 -4.10
C GLN A 319 -5.71 9.66 -5.39
N VAL A 320 -6.37 9.08 -6.39
CA VAL A 320 -6.71 9.82 -7.63
C VAL A 320 -7.67 10.97 -7.32
N GLN A 321 -8.73 10.71 -6.56
CA GLN A 321 -9.74 11.73 -6.20
C GLN A 321 -9.17 12.89 -5.39
N ASN A 322 -8.13 12.63 -4.61
CA ASN A 322 -7.47 13.63 -3.77
C ASN A 322 -6.18 14.19 -4.40
N ASN A 323 -5.91 13.93 -5.67
CA ASN A 323 -4.74 14.44 -6.41
C ASN A 323 -3.42 14.25 -5.64
N VAL A 324 -3.22 13.07 -5.04
CA VAL A 324 -2.12 12.81 -4.09
C VAL A 324 -0.74 13.11 -4.68
N VAL A 325 -0.49 12.77 -5.95
CA VAL A 325 0.83 13.02 -6.58
C VAL A 325 1.16 14.50 -6.62
N ASP A 326 0.20 15.35 -6.98
CA ASP A 326 0.41 16.79 -7.08
C ASP A 326 0.56 17.42 -5.70
N LEU A 327 -0.26 17.05 -4.73
CA LEU A 327 -0.14 17.53 -3.35
C LEU A 327 1.19 17.11 -2.69
N VAL A 328 1.65 15.88 -2.93
CA VAL A 328 2.96 15.43 -2.46
C VAL A 328 4.08 16.22 -3.13
N ARG A 329 3.98 16.47 -4.44
CA ARG A 329 4.94 17.29 -5.20
C ARG A 329 5.00 18.72 -4.68
N GLU A 330 3.85 19.36 -4.48
CA GLU A 330 3.77 20.70 -3.90
C GLU A 330 4.42 20.76 -2.53
N LYS A 331 4.13 19.78 -1.69
CA LYS A 331 4.71 19.71 -0.36
C LYS A 331 6.23 19.55 -0.39
N ILE A 332 6.74 18.65 -1.23
CA ILE A 332 8.21 18.49 -1.42
C ILE A 332 8.83 19.81 -1.86
N ASN A 333 8.22 20.55 -2.79
CA ASN A 333 8.70 21.86 -3.23
C ASN A 333 8.76 22.87 -2.08
N ASP A 334 7.79 22.88 -1.15
CA ASP A 334 7.84 23.71 0.05
C ASP A 334 9.12 23.47 0.87
N PHE A 335 9.52 22.19 1.01
CA PHE A 335 10.72 21.79 1.74
C PHE A 335 12.02 22.11 0.98
N ILE A 336 12.02 21.94 -0.35
CA ILE A 336 13.15 22.34 -1.21
C ILE A 336 13.36 23.85 -1.12
N ASN A 337 12.30 24.65 -1.22
CA ASN A 337 12.36 26.11 -1.14
C ASN A 337 12.88 26.63 0.21
N GLN A 338 12.76 25.84 1.27
CA GLN A 338 13.31 26.14 2.59
C GLN A 338 14.71 25.55 2.81
N GLY A 339 15.30 24.90 1.79
CA GLY A 339 16.62 24.28 1.89
C GLY A 339 16.67 23.02 2.78
N LEU A 340 15.52 22.40 3.07
CA LEU A 340 15.40 21.22 3.91
C LEU A 340 15.55 19.90 3.10
N ILE A 341 15.34 19.94 1.81
CA ILE A 341 15.60 18.86 0.84
C ILE A 341 16.45 19.47 -0.28
N LEU A 342 17.49 18.74 -0.75
CA LEU A 342 18.40 19.17 -1.81
C LEU A 342 17.89 18.74 -3.19
#